data_f3c622c5c53cea3ea32309b43e489180
#
_entry.id   f3c622c5c53cea3ea32309b43e489180
#
_cell.length_a   1.000
_cell.length_b   1.000
_cell.length_c   1.000
_cell.angle_alpha   90.00
_cell.angle_beta   90.00
_cell.angle_gamma   90.00
#
_symmetry.space_group_name_H-M   'P 1'
#
loop_
_entity.id
_entity.type
_entity.pdbx_description
1 polymer ?
#
loop_
_entity_poly.entity_id
_entity_poly.type
_entity_poly.pdbx_seq_one_letter_code
_entity_poly.pdbx_strand_id
1 'polypeptide(L)'
;MKERFSQFLYSARERTSRFMAGRNGNDQFNVFLMICSLALILLSALLKGRLFLLVLVLLGYIYFRMLSRNVYKRQEENGRFLRWKYKLSSRFRLLGERWKQRRDYKFFVCPSCRATLRVPKGRGKIKIVCRKCGTSFTGKS
;
A
#
# COMPACT_ATOMS: atom_id res chain seq x y z
N MET A 1 -41.38 16.38 -3.90
CA MET A 1 -40.68 15.08 -3.73
C MET A 1 -39.19 15.26 -3.42
N LYS A 2 -38.46 16.11 -4.10
CA LYS A 2 -37.01 16.36 -3.87
C LYS A 2 -36.69 16.83 -2.44
N GLU A 3 -37.44 17.73 -1.86
CA GLU A 3 -37.17 18.27 -0.51
C GLU A 3 -37.35 17.24 0.60
N ARG A 4 -38.38 16.39 0.53
CA ARG A 4 -38.59 15.30 1.49
C ARG A 4 -37.45 14.27 1.44
N PHE A 5 -36.94 13.99 0.25
CA PHE A 5 -35.84 13.08 0.07
C PHE A 5 -34.52 13.67 0.62
N SER A 6 -34.26 14.97 0.39
CA SER A 6 -33.08 15.64 0.95
C SER A 6 -33.13 15.72 2.48
N GLN A 7 -34.29 16.02 3.08
CA GLN A 7 -34.47 16.01 4.53
C GLN A 7 -34.26 14.62 5.13
N PHE A 8 -34.75 13.57 4.47
CA PHE A 8 -34.53 12.18 4.89
C PHE A 8 -33.03 11.83 4.85
N LEU A 9 -32.32 12.17 3.79
CA LEU A 9 -30.87 11.94 3.68
C LEU A 9 -30.11 12.69 4.75
N TYR A 10 -30.50 13.94 5.04
CA TYR A 10 -29.86 14.74 6.08
C TYR A 10 -30.05 14.13 7.47
N SER A 11 -31.28 13.76 7.83
CA SER A 11 -31.58 13.11 9.11
C SER A 11 -30.91 11.73 9.26
N ALA A 12 -30.84 10.95 8.18
CA ALA A 12 -30.13 9.67 8.16
C ALA A 12 -28.63 9.86 8.38
N ARG A 13 -28.02 10.85 7.70
CA ARG A 13 -26.62 11.22 7.87
C ARG A 13 -26.30 11.64 9.31
N GLU A 14 -27.16 12.46 9.90
CA GLU A 14 -26.97 12.94 11.27
C GLU A 14 -27.07 11.78 12.29
N ARG A 15 -28.05 10.88 12.15
CA ARG A 15 -28.16 9.67 12.98
C ARG A 15 -26.91 8.79 12.85
N THR A 16 -26.43 8.57 11.62
CA THR A 16 -25.23 7.78 11.35
C THR A 16 -24.00 8.42 11.96
N SER A 17 -23.83 9.73 11.85
CA SER A 17 -22.69 10.45 12.44
C SER A 17 -22.68 10.38 13.96
N ARG A 18 -23.85 10.52 14.62
CA ARG A 18 -23.98 10.36 16.08
C ARG A 18 -23.67 8.93 16.50
N PHE A 19 -24.13 7.93 15.75
CA PHE A 19 -23.85 6.51 16.03
C PHE A 19 -22.35 6.19 15.86
N MET A 20 -21.66 6.80 14.90
CA MET A 20 -20.24 6.58 14.64
C MET A 20 -19.34 7.39 15.56
N ALA A 21 -19.88 8.34 16.33
CA ALA A 21 -19.08 9.13 17.27
C ALA A 21 -18.38 8.22 18.30
N GLY A 22 -17.07 8.39 18.46
CA GLY A 22 -16.25 7.54 19.33
C GLY A 22 -15.92 6.14 18.83
N ARG A 23 -16.25 5.83 17.56
CA ARG A 23 -15.86 4.58 16.88
C ARG A 23 -14.76 4.82 15.84
N ASN A 24 -14.03 3.77 15.49
CA ASN A 24 -12.89 3.88 14.57
C ASN A 24 -13.28 4.39 13.18
N GLY A 25 -14.43 3.98 12.67
CA GLY A 25 -14.87 4.32 11.32
C GLY A 25 -14.08 3.61 10.23
N ASN A 26 -13.99 4.26 9.05
CA ASN A 26 -13.30 3.70 7.88
C ASN A 26 -11.89 4.28 7.78
N ASP A 27 -10.87 3.45 7.95
CA ASP A 27 -9.46 3.79 7.80
C ASP A 27 -8.81 3.11 6.57
N GLN A 28 -7.56 3.46 6.26
CA GLN A 28 -6.84 2.94 5.09
C GLN A 28 -6.70 1.41 5.10
N PHE A 29 -6.53 0.82 6.28
CA PHE A 29 -6.46 -0.63 6.42
C PHE A 29 -7.82 -1.29 6.17
N ASN A 30 -8.91 -0.66 6.60
CA ASN A 30 -10.27 -1.12 6.31
C ASN A 30 -10.57 -1.09 4.80
N VAL A 31 -10.21 0.00 4.12
CA VAL A 31 -10.34 0.10 2.65
C VAL A 31 -9.57 -1.02 1.96
N PHE A 32 -8.36 -1.31 2.40
CA PHE A 32 -7.58 -2.44 1.87
C PHE A 32 -8.28 -3.78 2.07
N LEU A 33 -8.82 -4.05 3.27
CA LEU A 33 -9.59 -5.27 3.56
C LEU A 33 -10.86 -5.37 2.69
N MET A 34 -11.54 -4.26 2.43
CA MET A 34 -12.70 -4.22 1.54
C MET A 34 -12.32 -4.59 0.10
N ILE A 35 -11.18 -4.08 -0.41
CA ILE A 35 -10.67 -4.46 -1.73
C ILE A 35 -10.33 -5.96 -1.77
N CYS A 36 -9.68 -6.48 -0.72
CA CYS A 36 -9.40 -7.91 -0.61
C CYS A 36 -10.67 -8.75 -0.56
N SER A 37 -11.71 -8.30 0.15
CA SER A 37 -13.00 -9.01 0.20
C SER A 37 -13.69 -9.04 -1.17
N LEU A 38 -13.64 -7.93 -1.92
CA LEU A 38 -14.17 -7.89 -3.29
C LEU A 38 -13.44 -8.87 -4.21
N ALA A 39 -12.10 -8.90 -4.14
CA ALA A 39 -11.30 -9.86 -4.91
C ALA A 39 -11.63 -11.32 -4.55
N LEU A 40 -11.83 -11.60 -3.25
CA LEU A 40 -12.23 -12.92 -2.78
C LEU A 40 -13.64 -13.31 -3.22
N ILE A 41 -14.58 -12.35 -3.29
CA ILE A 41 -15.93 -12.59 -3.82
C ILE A 41 -15.85 -13.02 -5.28
N LEU A 42 -15.10 -12.29 -6.11
CA LEU A 42 -14.90 -12.61 -7.52
C LEU A 42 -14.25 -13.99 -7.69
N LEU A 43 -13.21 -14.28 -6.89
CA LEU A 43 -12.56 -15.59 -6.91
C LEU A 43 -13.49 -16.70 -6.45
N SER A 44 -14.31 -16.47 -5.43
CA SER A 44 -15.31 -17.42 -4.93
C SER A 44 -16.35 -17.76 -6.01
N ALA A 45 -16.78 -16.76 -6.79
CA ALA A 45 -17.69 -16.99 -7.92
C ALA A 45 -17.06 -17.94 -8.96
N LEU A 46 -15.78 -17.76 -9.29
CA LEU A 46 -15.05 -18.65 -10.19
C LEU A 46 -14.90 -20.08 -9.62
N LEU A 47 -14.74 -20.22 -8.30
CA LEU A 47 -14.55 -21.49 -7.60
C LEU A 47 -15.86 -22.12 -7.13
N LYS A 48 -17.00 -21.81 -7.75
CA LYS A 48 -18.33 -22.35 -7.42
C LYS A 48 -18.69 -22.19 -5.93
N GLY A 49 -18.36 -21.04 -5.35
CA GLY A 49 -18.76 -20.69 -3.97
C GLY A 49 -17.92 -21.29 -2.85
N ARG A 50 -16.86 -22.04 -3.12
CA ARG A 50 -16.03 -22.70 -2.08
C ARG A 50 -15.43 -21.76 -1.04
N LEU A 51 -15.19 -20.49 -1.40
CA LEU A 51 -14.61 -19.50 -0.52
C LEU A 51 -15.65 -18.62 0.21
N PHE A 52 -16.94 -18.92 0.06
CA PHE A 52 -18.02 -18.09 0.58
C PHE A 52 -17.94 -17.85 2.10
N LEU A 53 -17.68 -18.91 2.88
CA LEU A 53 -17.51 -18.77 4.34
C LEU A 53 -16.35 -17.85 4.72
N LEU A 54 -15.24 -17.93 3.99
CA LEU A 54 -14.08 -17.06 4.24
C LEU A 54 -14.41 -15.59 3.95
N VAL A 55 -15.19 -15.32 2.91
CA VAL A 55 -15.70 -13.97 2.59
C VAL A 55 -16.57 -13.46 3.73
N LEU A 56 -17.50 -14.27 4.25
CA LEU A 56 -18.37 -13.87 5.37
C LEU A 56 -17.57 -13.52 6.63
N VAL A 57 -16.57 -14.34 6.98
CA VAL A 57 -15.70 -14.08 8.13
C VAL A 57 -14.94 -12.77 7.95
N LEU A 58 -14.40 -12.51 6.75
CA LEU A 58 -13.67 -11.28 6.45
C LEU A 58 -14.59 -10.04 6.53
N LEU A 59 -15.79 -10.11 5.98
CA LEU A 59 -16.78 -9.04 6.09
C LEU A 59 -17.18 -8.78 7.54
N GLY A 60 -17.42 -9.83 8.33
CA GLY A 60 -17.71 -9.73 9.76
C GLY A 60 -16.55 -9.04 10.52
N TYR A 61 -15.32 -9.38 10.21
CA TYR A 61 -14.14 -8.73 10.79
C TYR A 61 -14.04 -7.24 10.41
N ILE A 62 -14.31 -6.87 9.16
CA ILE A 62 -14.34 -5.48 8.70
C ILE A 62 -15.39 -4.68 9.47
N TYR A 63 -16.60 -5.23 9.62
CA TYR A 63 -17.69 -4.62 10.39
C TYR A 63 -17.32 -4.44 11.85
N PHE A 64 -16.84 -5.50 12.50
CA PHE A 64 -16.36 -5.44 13.88
C PHE A 64 -15.30 -4.36 14.07
N ARG A 65 -14.34 -4.27 13.15
CA ARG A 65 -13.25 -3.29 13.21
C ARG A 65 -13.76 -1.85 13.04
N MET A 66 -14.69 -1.64 12.11
CA MET A 66 -15.27 -0.31 11.84
C MET A 66 -16.10 0.19 13.02
N LEU A 67 -16.84 -0.69 13.71
CA LEU A 67 -17.68 -0.36 14.86
C LEU A 67 -16.94 -0.37 16.19
N SER A 68 -15.68 -0.76 16.22
CA SER A 68 -14.86 -0.86 17.43
C SER A 68 -14.71 0.51 18.11
N ARG A 69 -14.96 0.56 19.42
CA ARG A 69 -14.74 1.74 20.28
C ARG A 69 -13.27 1.89 20.69
N ASN A 70 -12.44 0.85 20.55
CA ASN A 70 -11.02 0.92 20.84
C ASN A 70 -10.25 1.56 19.67
N VAL A 71 -10.46 2.86 19.48
CA VAL A 71 -9.91 3.65 18.38
C VAL A 71 -8.38 3.62 18.39
N TYR A 72 -7.76 3.72 19.57
CA TYR A 72 -6.30 3.72 19.72
C TYR A 72 -5.65 2.47 19.11
N LYS A 73 -6.13 1.28 19.48
CA LYS A 73 -5.63 0.02 18.93
C LYS A 73 -5.81 -0.08 17.40
N ARG A 74 -6.95 0.40 16.89
CA ARG A 74 -7.23 0.39 15.44
C ARG A 74 -6.34 1.35 14.67
N GLN A 75 -6.06 2.52 15.24
CA GLN A 75 -5.11 3.47 14.66
C GLN A 75 -3.68 2.93 14.66
N GLU A 76 -3.26 2.21 15.70
CA GLU A 76 -1.96 1.56 15.73
C GLU A 76 -1.83 0.50 14.62
N GLU A 77 -2.84 -0.35 14.46
CA GLU A 77 -2.91 -1.35 13.37
C GLU A 77 -2.84 -0.68 11.99
N ASN A 78 -3.60 0.38 11.78
CA ASN A 78 -3.57 1.18 10.55
C ASN A 78 -2.18 1.81 10.33
N GLY A 79 -1.55 2.34 11.37
CA GLY A 79 -0.20 2.88 11.32
C GLY A 79 0.86 1.83 10.94
N ARG A 80 0.76 0.60 11.45
CA ARG A 80 1.63 -0.52 11.05
C ARG A 80 1.43 -0.87 9.58
N PHE A 81 0.18 -0.94 9.13
CA PHE A 81 -0.17 -1.18 7.73
C PHE A 81 0.37 -0.07 6.81
N LEU A 82 0.22 1.20 7.16
CA LEU A 82 0.73 2.32 6.39
C LEU A 82 2.25 2.29 6.25
N ARG A 83 2.99 2.01 7.33
CA ARG A 83 4.46 1.84 7.28
C ARG A 83 4.86 0.73 6.30
N TRP A 84 4.17 -0.40 6.34
CA TRP A 84 4.39 -1.50 5.40
C TRP A 84 4.07 -1.10 3.96
N LYS A 85 2.92 -0.47 3.72
CA LYS A 85 2.48 0.02 2.40
C LYS A 85 3.48 1.01 1.81
N TYR A 86 3.94 1.99 2.58
CA TYR A 86 4.94 2.96 2.11
C TYR A 86 6.30 2.32 1.83
N LYS A 87 6.75 1.39 2.66
CA LYS A 87 7.99 0.64 2.42
C LYS A 87 7.91 -0.18 1.13
N LEU A 88 6.76 -0.79 0.87
CA LEU A 88 6.53 -1.56 -0.36
C LEU A 88 6.47 -0.65 -1.59
N SER A 89 5.67 0.41 -1.54
CA SER A 89 5.51 1.35 -2.66
C SER A 89 6.83 2.06 -3.01
N SER A 90 7.64 2.42 -2.02
CA SER A 90 8.96 3.02 -2.26
C SER A 90 9.91 2.06 -2.99
N ARG A 91 9.88 0.77 -2.66
CA ARG A 91 10.65 -0.26 -3.37
C ARG A 91 10.21 -0.38 -4.84
N PHE A 92 8.89 -0.45 -5.08
CA PHE A 92 8.36 -0.53 -6.45
C PHE A 92 8.67 0.73 -7.26
N ARG A 93 8.57 1.92 -6.64
CA ARG A 93 8.94 3.17 -7.29
C ARG A 93 10.41 3.18 -7.71
N LEU A 94 11.32 2.80 -6.79
CA LEU A 94 12.74 2.69 -7.09
C LEU A 94 13.03 1.68 -8.21
N LEU A 95 12.35 0.54 -8.23
CA LEU A 95 12.47 -0.43 -9.31
C LEU A 95 11.97 0.14 -10.64
N GLY A 96 10.83 0.83 -10.62
CA GLY A 96 10.29 1.49 -11.81
C GLY A 96 11.20 2.57 -12.36
N GLU A 97 11.79 3.40 -11.48
CA GLU A 97 12.77 4.43 -11.88
C GLU A 97 14.04 3.80 -12.48
N ARG A 98 14.55 2.73 -11.87
CA ARG A 98 15.70 1.98 -12.42
C ARG A 98 15.36 1.39 -13.79
N TRP A 99 14.14 0.89 -13.97
CA TRP A 99 13.71 0.29 -15.22
C TRP A 99 13.57 1.33 -16.33
N LYS A 100 13.02 2.51 -16.03
CA LYS A 100 12.95 3.63 -16.98
C LYS A 100 14.34 4.11 -17.40
N GLN A 101 15.28 4.17 -16.45
CA GLN A 101 16.64 4.68 -16.69
C GLN A 101 17.61 3.62 -17.24
N ARG A 102 17.19 2.35 -17.36
CA ARG A 102 18.08 1.27 -17.80
C ARG A 102 18.57 1.41 -19.26
N ARG A 103 17.92 2.26 -20.06
CA ARG A 103 18.38 2.55 -21.43
C ARG A 103 19.65 3.39 -21.42
N ASP A 104 19.71 4.41 -20.58
CA ASP A 104 20.76 5.41 -20.55
C ASP A 104 21.82 5.14 -19.50
N TYR A 105 21.43 4.42 -18.43
CA TYR A 105 22.30 4.20 -17.27
C TYR A 105 22.41 2.73 -16.91
N LYS A 106 23.59 2.37 -16.36
CA LYS A 106 23.87 1.08 -15.74
C LYS A 106 24.04 1.28 -14.24
N PHE A 107 23.51 0.36 -13.45
CA PHE A 107 23.55 0.42 -12.00
C PHE A 107 24.59 -0.58 -11.47
N PHE A 108 25.50 -0.11 -10.66
CA PHE A 108 26.53 -0.89 -10.00
C PHE A 108 26.31 -0.88 -8.49
N VAL A 109 26.68 -1.97 -7.82
CA VAL A 109 26.63 -2.06 -6.37
C VAL A 109 28.04 -2.00 -5.83
N CYS A 110 28.31 -1.08 -4.92
CA CYS A 110 29.61 -0.96 -4.29
C CYS A 110 29.94 -2.21 -3.47
N PRO A 111 31.13 -2.84 -3.66
CA PRO A 111 31.50 -4.05 -2.93
C PRO A 111 31.69 -3.81 -1.43
N SER A 112 32.07 -2.60 -1.02
CA SER A 112 32.33 -2.26 0.38
C SER A 112 31.06 -1.88 1.15
N CYS A 113 30.29 -0.88 0.67
CA CYS A 113 29.15 -0.33 1.41
C CYS A 113 27.77 -0.69 0.82
N ARG A 114 27.73 -1.49 -0.25
CA ARG A 114 26.50 -1.92 -0.96
C ARG A 114 25.63 -0.79 -1.48
N ALA A 115 26.15 0.44 -1.54
CA ALA A 115 25.44 1.56 -2.16
C ALA A 115 25.27 1.31 -3.67
N THR A 116 24.10 1.65 -4.21
CA THR A 116 23.87 1.57 -5.65
C THR A 116 24.36 2.85 -6.32
N LEU A 117 25.25 2.70 -7.32
CA LEU A 117 25.84 3.77 -8.10
C LEU A 117 25.25 3.76 -9.50
N ARG A 118 24.91 4.95 -10.02
CA ARG A 118 24.37 5.15 -11.36
C ARG A 118 25.47 5.69 -12.27
N VAL A 119 25.71 5.00 -13.38
CA VAL A 119 26.75 5.34 -14.34
C VAL A 119 26.17 5.37 -15.76
N PRO A 120 26.48 6.37 -16.60
CA PRO A 120 26.06 6.41 -17.99
C PRO A 120 26.55 5.19 -18.76
N LYS A 121 25.73 4.65 -19.67
CA LYS A 121 26.15 3.58 -20.59
C LYS A 121 27.06 4.07 -21.70
N GLY A 122 27.79 3.15 -22.33
CA GLY A 122 28.56 3.42 -23.52
C GLY A 122 29.98 4.01 -23.26
N ARG A 123 30.42 4.03 -22.02
CA ARG A 123 31.76 4.55 -21.65
C ARG A 123 32.88 3.48 -21.60
N GLY A 124 32.55 2.22 -21.96
CA GLY A 124 33.53 1.13 -21.92
C GLY A 124 33.93 0.71 -20.50
N LYS A 125 35.20 0.34 -20.32
CA LYS A 125 35.77 0.07 -18.98
C LYS A 125 36.05 1.38 -18.26
N ILE A 126 35.44 1.59 -17.12
CA ILE A 126 35.56 2.81 -16.31
C ILE A 126 35.92 2.49 -14.86
N LYS A 127 36.65 3.37 -14.22
CA LYS A 127 36.91 3.36 -12.79
C LYS A 127 35.76 4.11 -12.09
N ILE A 128 35.04 3.40 -11.23
CA ILE A 128 33.88 3.92 -10.49
C ILE A 128 34.34 4.18 -9.06
N VAL A 129 34.18 5.42 -8.59
CA VAL A 129 34.46 5.80 -7.20
C VAL A 129 33.13 5.95 -6.45
N CYS A 130 32.98 5.22 -5.34
CA CYS A 130 31.79 5.29 -4.52
C CYS A 130 31.74 6.59 -3.72
N ARG A 131 30.73 7.43 -3.96
CA ARG A 131 30.55 8.70 -3.23
C ARG A 131 30.26 8.52 -1.73
N LYS A 132 29.87 7.31 -1.30
CA LYS A 132 29.51 7.04 0.10
C LYS A 132 30.71 6.58 0.95
N CYS A 133 31.60 5.75 0.40
CA CYS A 133 32.71 5.16 1.15
C CYS A 133 34.10 5.37 0.50
N GLY A 134 34.19 6.08 -0.64
CA GLY A 134 35.45 6.34 -1.33
C GLY A 134 36.07 5.16 -2.08
N THR A 135 35.56 3.94 -1.89
CA THR A 135 36.08 2.73 -2.54
C THR A 135 35.99 2.84 -4.07
N SER A 136 37.08 2.56 -4.76
CA SER A 136 37.14 2.54 -6.23
C SER A 136 37.14 1.09 -6.74
N PHE A 137 36.39 0.85 -7.79
CA PHE A 137 36.34 -0.44 -8.50
C PHE A 137 36.13 -0.22 -10.00
N THR A 138 36.45 -1.21 -10.81
CA THR A 138 36.27 -1.13 -12.26
C THR A 138 35.01 -1.84 -12.69
N GLY A 139 34.29 -1.24 -13.65
CA GLY A 139 33.12 -1.83 -14.26
C GLY A 139 33.04 -1.51 -15.75
N LYS A 140 32.38 -2.39 -16.52
CA LYS A 140 32.08 -2.14 -17.93
C LYS A 140 30.70 -1.48 -18.03
N SER A 141 30.66 -0.25 -18.45
CA SER A 141 29.44 0.52 -18.67
C SER A 141 28.72 0.09 -19.94
#